data_f35134cd8d356ef31f9e6c93a057cab4
#
_entry.id   f35134cd8d356ef31f9e6c93a057cab4
#
_cell.length_a   1.000
_cell.length_b   1.000
_cell.length_c   1.000
_cell.angle_alpha   90.00
_cell.angle_beta   90.00
_cell.angle_gamma   90.00
#
_symmetry.space_group_name_H-M   'P 1'
#
loop_
_entity.id
_entity.type
_entity.pdbx_description
1 polymer ?
#
loop_
_entity_poly.entity_id
_entity_poly.type
_entity_poly.pdbx_seq_one_letter_code
_entity_poly.pdbx_strand_id
1 'polypeptide(L)'
;MPLSAPTSHDPAVFSHTLRVYWEDTDAGGVVFYANHLKFFERARTEWLRARGVQQQALREAEGVIFVVAETQVRYLAPARLDDLLRVSVQPQMLGRATLTLVQQSWRVGADRADVVADVADIGAVATTATTATTTTPATPEQADIGPLLAEGTIRIGCVDAGTLRPCRIPNHVLAALQ
;
A
#
# COMPACT_ATOMS: atom_id res chain seq x y z
N MET A 1 -21.54 -13.08 -10.21
CA MET A 1 -21.78 -12.50 -8.89
C MET A 1 -20.60 -11.57 -8.61
N PRO A 2 -20.77 -10.25 -8.46
CA PRO A 2 -19.69 -9.39 -8.02
C PRO A 2 -19.42 -9.72 -6.55
N LEU A 3 -18.17 -10.13 -6.25
CA LEU A 3 -17.71 -10.30 -4.89
C LEU A 3 -17.74 -8.93 -4.20
N SER A 4 -18.48 -8.84 -3.10
CA SER A 4 -18.46 -7.66 -2.22
C SER A 4 -17.00 -7.34 -1.88
N ALA A 5 -16.58 -6.13 -2.20
CA ALA A 5 -15.28 -5.65 -1.76
C ALA A 5 -15.24 -5.68 -0.22
N PRO A 6 -14.19 -6.25 0.39
CA PRO A 6 -14.06 -6.21 1.84
C PRO A 6 -13.98 -4.75 2.28
N THR A 7 -14.78 -4.40 3.26
CA THR A 7 -14.72 -3.10 3.91
C THR A 7 -13.37 -2.97 4.62
N SER A 8 -12.74 -1.80 4.54
CA SER A 8 -11.44 -1.45 5.14
C SER A 8 -11.32 -1.71 6.65
N HIS A 9 -12.31 -2.27 7.27
CA HIS A 9 -12.46 -2.44 8.72
C HIS A 9 -12.30 -3.88 9.21
N ASP A 10 -11.93 -4.82 8.30
CA ASP A 10 -11.65 -6.17 8.76
C ASP A 10 -10.24 -6.20 9.43
N PRO A 11 -10.17 -6.33 10.76
CA PRO A 11 -8.89 -6.39 11.48
C PRO A 11 -8.04 -7.62 11.11
N ALA A 12 -8.63 -8.59 10.42
CA ALA A 12 -7.92 -9.76 9.91
C ALA A 12 -7.10 -9.48 8.63
N VAL A 13 -7.33 -8.34 7.96
CA VAL A 13 -6.61 -7.96 6.75
C VAL A 13 -5.33 -7.21 7.10
N PHE A 14 -4.17 -7.76 6.73
CA PHE A 14 -2.90 -7.07 6.90
C PHE A 14 -2.91 -5.72 6.19
N SER A 15 -2.37 -4.71 6.84
CA SER A 15 -2.15 -3.40 6.24
C SER A 15 -0.81 -2.80 6.66
N HIS A 16 -0.24 -2.00 5.76
CA HIS A 16 0.99 -1.24 5.96
C HIS A 16 0.70 0.24 5.77
N THR A 17 1.17 1.07 6.70
CA THR A 17 0.99 2.53 6.63
C THR A 17 2.27 3.18 6.12
N LEU A 18 2.11 4.10 5.17
CA LEU A 18 3.22 4.86 4.58
C LEU A 18 2.80 6.30 4.33
N ARG A 19 3.78 7.18 4.17
CA ARG A 19 3.57 8.60 3.82
C ARG A 19 3.93 8.85 2.38
N VAL A 20 3.22 9.77 1.76
CA VAL A 20 3.54 10.30 0.43
C VAL A 20 4.64 11.37 0.57
N TYR A 21 5.71 11.23 -0.21
CA TYR A 21 6.84 12.17 -0.26
C TYR A 21 6.86 12.93 -1.58
N TRP A 22 7.75 13.92 -1.68
CA TRP A 22 7.97 14.70 -2.92
C TRP A 22 8.29 13.82 -4.12
N GLU A 23 9.11 12.79 -3.95
CA GLU A 23 9.48 11.85 -5.01
C GLU A 23 8.30 11.02 -5.56
N ASP A 24 7.19 10.99 -4.82
CA ASP A 24 6.01 10.23 -5.21
C ASP A 24 5.04 11.04 -6.07
N THR A 25 5.19 12.36 -6.12
CA THR A 25 4.24 13.27 -6.79
C THR A 25 4.72 13.70 -8.17
N ASP A 26 3.78 14.11 -9.01
CA ASP A 26 4.02 14.67 -10.33
C ASP A 26 3.74 16.18 -10.37
N ALA A 27 3.89 16.78 -11.55
CA ALA A 27 3.64 18.20 -11.75
C ALA A 27 2.18 18.63 -11.51
N GLY A 28 1.24 17.69 -11.45
CA GLY A 28 -0.15 17.93 -11.08
C GLY A 28 -0.38 18.01 -9.55
N GLY A 29 0.68 17.84 -8.74
CA GLY A 29 0.59 17.88 -7.28
C GLY A 29 -0.10 16.67 -6.66
N VAL A 30 -0.22 15.57 -7.42
CA VAL A 30 -0.79 14.30 -6.97
C VAL A 30 0.23 13.19 -7.12
N VAL A 31 0.02 12.07 -6.43
CA VAL A 31 0.86 10.88 -6.60
C VAL A 31 0.85 10.43 -8.05
N PHE A 32 2.05 10.33 -8.65
CA PHE A 32 2.18 9.77 -9.98
C PHE A 32 1.61 8.36 -10.02
N TYR A 33 0.73 8.09 -10.97
CA TYR A 33 -0.08 6.88 -10.98
C TYR A 33 0.72 5.58 -10.77
N ALA A 34 1.93 5.48 -11.34
CA ALA A 34 2.77 4.31 -11.21
C ALA A 34 3.38 4.14 -9.80
N ASN A 35 3.45 5.18 -8.99
CA ASN A 35 3.97 5.10 -7.63
C ASN A 35 3.03 4.34 -6.68
N HIS A 36 1.73 4.25 -6.99
CA HIS A 36 0.83 3.34 -6.28
C HIS A 36 1.30 1.87 -6.36
N LEU A 37 1.96 1.47 -7.45
CA LEU A 37 2.55 0.13 -7.58
C LEU A 37 3.70 -0.09 -6.59
N LYS A 38 4.51 0.95 -6.31
CA LYS A 38 5.55 0.92 -5.27
C LYS A 38 4.95 0.78 -3.88
N PHE A 39 3.84 1.48 -3.62
CA PHE A 39 3.14 1.39 -2.34
C PHE A 39 2.57 -0.02 -2.12
N PHE A 40 1.97 -0.59 -3.15
CA PHE A 40 1.50 -1.98 -3.12
C PHE A 40 2.65 -2.97 -2.93
N GLU A 41 3.80 -2.75 -3.58
CA GLU A 41 4.99 -3.60 -3.41
C GLU A 41 5.50 -3.55 -1.97
N ARG A 42 5.68 -2.36 -1.38
CA ARG A 42 6.11 -2.19 0.01
C ARG A 42 5.18 -2.93 0.97
N ALA A 43 3.86 -2.76 0.80
CA ALA A 43 2.88 -3.45 1.64
C ALA A 43 2.97 -4.98 1.52
N ARG A 44 3.16 -5.53 0.30
CA ARG A 44 3.38 -6.97 0.09
C ARG A 44 4.65 -7.47 0.77
N THR A 45 5.73 -6.71 0.67
CA THR A 45 7.00 -7.04 1.30
C THR A 45 6.86 -7.09 2.82
N GLU A 46 6.19 -6.11 3.42
CA GLU A 46 5.93 -6.10 4.86
C GLU A 46 4.95 -7.22 5.27
N TRP A 47 3.95 -7.53 4.44
CA TRP A 47 3.06 -8.65 4.66
C TRP A 47 3.78 -10.01 4.70
N LEU A 48 4.71 -10.24 3.77
CA LEU A 48 5.56 -11.44 3.77
C LEU A 48 6.46 -11.47 5.02
N ARG A 49 7.10 -10.34 5.34
CA ARG A 49 7.99 -10.20 6.50
C ARG A 49 7.25 -10.47 7.81
N ALA A 50 6.04 -9.95 7.97
CA ALA A 50 5.20 -10.20 9.15
C ALA A 50 4.82 -11.69 9.33
N ARG A 51 4.91 -12.48 8.25
CA ARG A 51 4.70 -13.94 8.25
C ARG A 51 6.01 -14.73 8.32
N GLY A 52 7.13 -14.08 8.64
CA GLY A 52 8.44 -14.72 8.74
C GLY A 52 9.10 -15.03 7.38
N VAL A 53 8.54 -14.55 6.27
CA VAL A 53 9.10 -14.76 4.93
C VAL A 53 9.94 -13.54 4.52
N GLN A 54 11.27 -13.70 4.61
CA GLN A 54 12.23 -12.70 4.14
C GLN A 54 12.67 -13.05 2.72
N GLN A 55 12.33 -12.20 1.75
CA GLN A 55 12.51 -12.48 0.32
C GLN A 55 14.00 -12.68 -0.07
N GLN A 56 14.91 -11.91 0.54
CA GLN A 56 16.34 -12.06 0.27
C GLN A 56 16.88 -13.38 0.82
N ALA A 57 16.53 -13.74 2.05
CA ALA A 57 16.92 -15.02 2.64
C ALA A 57 16.36 -16.22 1.85
N LEU A 58 15.10 -16.12 1.38
CA LEU A 58 14.48 -17.13 0.54
C LEU A 58 15.24 -17.31 -0.78
N ARG A 59 15.66 -16.21 -1.41
CA ARG A 59 16.46 -16.23 -2.62
C ARG A 59 17.82 -16.90 -2.38
N GLU A 60 18.48 -16.58 -1.29
CA GLU A 60 19.83 -17.11 -0.96
C GLU A 60 19.78 -18.58 -0.57
N ALA A 61 18.77 -18.99 0.20
CA ALA A 61 18.66 -20.35 0.73
C ALA A 61 18.08 -21.34 -0.29
N GLU A 62 17.10 -20.92 -1.09
CA GLU A 62 16.30 -21.83 -1.93
C GLU A 62 16.32 -21.46 -3.41
N GLY A 63 16.97 -20.35 -3.77
CA GLY A 63 17.07 -19.92 -5.17
C GLY A 63 15.72 -19.51 -5.79
N VAL A 64 14.73 -19.14 -5.00
CA VAL A 64 13.41 -18.73 -5.52
C VAL A 64 13.13 -17.27 -5.23
N ILE A 65 12.39 -16.62 -6.14
CA ILE A 65 11.94 -15.24 -6.00
C ILE A 65 10.48 -15.11 -6.45
N PHE A 66 9.83 -14.07 -5.97
CA PHE A 66 8.49 -13.67 -6.40
C PHE A 66 8.57 -12.55 -7.43
N VAL A 67 7.88 -12.73 -8.56
CA VAL A 67 7.80 -11.73 -9.64
C VAL A 67 6.36 -11.40 -9.95
N VAL A 68 6.08 -10.13 -10.25
CA VAL A 68 4.75 -9.71 -10.70
C VAL A 68 4.54 -10.17 -12.13
N ALA A 69 3.50 -10.98 -12.36
CA ALA A 69 3.12 -11.48 -13.67
C ALA A 69 2.02 -10.63 -14.31
N GLU A 70 1.15 -10.04 -13.49
CA GLU A 70 0.03 -9.24 -13.98
C GLU A 70 -0.41 -8.26 -12.90
N THR A 71 -0.82 -7.07 -13.32
CA THR A 71 -1.34 -6.05 -12.42
C THR A 71 -2.49 -5.31 -13.10
N GLN A 72 -3.61 -5.22 -12.41
CA GLN A 72 -4.72 -4.37 -12.78
C GLN A 72 -4.97 -3.38 -11.64
N VAL A 73 -4.99 -2.08 -11.94
CA VAL A 73 -5.21 -1.03 -10.94
C VAL A 73 -6.30 -0.08 -11.40
N ARG A 74 -7.16 0.30 -10.47
CA ARG A 74 -8.14 1.39 -10.62
C ARG A 74 -7.76 2.52 -9.68
N TYR A 75 -7.72 3.73 -10.22
CA TYR A 75 -7.48 4.95 -9.47
C TYR A 75 -8.83 5.65 -9.25
N LEU A 76 -9.18 5.91 -8.00
CA LEU A 76 -10.51 6.35 -7.58
C LEU A 76 -10.49 7.78 -7.05
N ALA A 77 -9.40 8.16 -6.36
CA ALA A 77 -9.19 9.51 -5.86
C ALA A 77 -7.69 9.81 -5.79
N PRO A 78 -7.27 11.08 -5.88
CA PRO A 78 -5.87 11.44 -5.83
C PRO A 78 -5.32 11.34 -4.40
N ALA A 79 -4.07 10.84 -4.28
CA ALA A 79 -3.24 11.05 -3.11
C ALA A 79 -2.32 12.24 -3.35
N ARG A 80 -1.96 12.98 -2.29
CA ARG A 80 -1.15 14.19 -2.36
C ARG A 80 0.04 14.11 -1.42
N LEU A 81 0.97 15.01 -1.58
CA LEU A 81 2.11 15.19 -0.66
C LEU A 81 1.64 15.23 0.80
N ASP A 82 2.38 14.57 1.67
CA ASP A 82 2.11 14.44 3.11
C ASP A 82 0.89 13.59 3.48
N ASP A 83 0.11 13.11 2.54
CA ASP A 83 -0.95 12.14 2.84
C ASP A 83 -0.36 10.90 3.52
N LEU A 84 -1.04 10.42 4.56
CA LEU A 84 -0.76 9.15 5.18
C LEU A 84 -1.68 8.11 4.54
N LEU A 85 -1.10 7.04 4.01
CA LEU A 85 -1.83 6.00 3.29
C LEU A 85 -1.77 4.69 4.08
N ARG A 86 -2.92 4.02 4.20
CA ARG A 86 -3.01 2.63 4.65
C ARG A 86 -3.20 1.75 3.43
N VAL A 87 -2.30 0.80 3.22
CA VAL A 87 -2.31 -0.12 2.08
C VAL A 87 -2.55 -1.52 2.57
N SER A 88 -3.69 -2.11 2.19
CA SER A 88 -4.05 -3.48 2.57
C SER A 88 -3.39 -4.52 1.66
N VAL A 89 -3.27 -5.75 2.18
CA VAL A 89 -2.88 -6.93 1.41
C VAL A 89 -3.81 -8.08 1.78
N GLN A 90 -4.60 -8.53 0.82
CA GLN A 90 -5.55 -9.63 1.00
C GLN A 90 -5.29 -10.72 -0.03
N PRO A 91 -4.88 -11.93 0.38
CA PRO A 91 -4.82 -13.07 -0.50
C PRO A 91 -6.21 -13.46 -1.01
N GLN A 92 -6.34 -13.62 -2.33
CA GLN A 92 -7.55 -14.18 -2.96
C GLN A 92 -7.36 -15.62 -3.39
N MET A 93 -6.18 -15.93 -3.93
CA MET A 93 -5.86 -17.25 -4.43
C MET A 93 -4.41 -17.60 -4.10
N LEU A 94 -4.21 -18.75 -3.48
CA LEU A 94 -2.91 -19.35 -3.24
C LEU A 94 -2.79 -20.63 -4.05
N GLY A 95 -2.02 -20.56 -5.15
CA GLY A 95 -1.71 -21.69 -5.99
C GLY A 95 -0.35 -22.30 -5.65
N ARG A 96 0.04 -23.35 -6.39
CA ARG A 96 1.33 -24.02 -6.17
C ARG A 96 2.55 -23.19 -6.62
N ALA A 97 2.37 -22.31 -7.59
CA ALA A 97 3.43 -21.49 -8.19
C ALA A 97 3.01 -20.02 -8.36
N THR A 98 1.79 -19.68 -8.01
CA THR A 98 1.24 -18.32 -8.17
C THR A 98 0.36 -17.97 -6.98
N LEU A 99 0.30 -16.67 -6.68
CA LEU A 99 -0.66 -16.11 -5.74
C LEU A 99 -1.31 -14.87 -6.38
N THR A 100 -2.58 -14.68 -6.08
CA THR A 100 -3.32 -13.48 -6.47
C THR A 100 -3.73 -12.72 -5.21
N LEU A 101 -3.41 -11.44 -5.20
CA LEU A 101 -3.67 -10.53 -4.07
C LEU A 101 -4.59 -9.41 -4.53
N VAL A 102 -5.48 -8.99 -3.64
CA VAL A 102 -6.16 -7.70 -3.74
C VAL A 102 -5.51 -6.74 -2.75
N GLN A 103 -5.24 -5.54 -3.22
CA GLN A 103 -4.66 -4.46 -2.43
C GLN A 103 -5.45 -3.19 -2.63
N GLN A 104 -5.64 -2.47 -1.55
CA GLN A 104 -6.37 -1.20 -1.52
C GLN A 104 -5.54 -0.17 -0.79
N SER A 105 -5.54 1.05 -1.29
CA SER A 105 -4.86 2.19 -0.69
C SER A 105 -5.91 3.20 -0.22
N TRP A 106 -5.90 3.50 1.07
CA TRP A 106 -6.84 4.40 1.75
C TRP A 106 -6.08 5.58 2.32
N ARG A 107 -6.66 6.78 2.29
CA ARG A 107 -6.13 7.90 3.07
C ARG A 107 -6.44 7.66 4.55
N VAL A 108 -5.52 8.01 5.44
CA VAL A 108 -5.66 7.92 6.88
C VAL A 108 -5.65 9.32 7.49
N GLY A 109 -6.56 9.56 8.44
CA GLY A 109 -6.74 10.86 9.09
C GLY A 109 -7.95 11.62 8.56
N ALA A 110 -8.45 12.57 9.35
CA ALA A 110 -9.58 13.41 8.99
C ALA A 110 -9.35 14.06 7.63
N ASP A 111 -10.40 14.12 6.82
CA ASP A 111 -10.43 14.88 5.59
C ASP A 111 -9.64 16.18 5.79
N ARG A 112 -8.52 16.33 5.08
CA ARG A 112 -8.13 17.67 4.70
C ARG A 112 -9.29 18.12 3.83
N ALA A 113 -10.27 18.77 4.45
CA ALA A 113 -11.19 19.61 3.72
C ALA A 113 -10.31 20.34 2.71
N ASP A 114 -10.61 20.20 1.44
CA ASP A 114 -9.88 20.88 0.37
C ASP A 114 -9.76 22.35 0.74
N VAL A 115 -8.71 22.71 1.48
CA VAL A 115 -8.26 24.08 1.57
C VAL A 115 -7.60 24.31 0.22
N VAL A 116 -8.43 24.55 -0.78
CA VAL A 116 -8.04 25.34 -1.93
C VAL A 116 -7.77 26.72 -1.36
N ALA A 117 -6.61 26.88 -0.73
CA ALA A 117 -6.09 28.21 -0.47
C ALA A 117 -5.80 28.77 -1.86
N ASP A 118 -6.69 29.67 -2.26
CA ASP A 118 -6.53 30.51 -3.43
C ASP A 118 -5.11 31.10 -3.40
N VAL A 119 -4.29 30.76 -4.39
CA VAL A 119 -2.89 31.20 -4.48
C VAL A 119 -2.82 32.69 -4.88
N ALA A 120 -3.82 33.48 -4.50
CA ALA A 120 -3.93 34.89 -4.86
C ALA A 120 -3.29 35.86 -3.86
N ASP A 121 -2.68 35.37 -2.75
CA ASP A 121 -2.06 36.32 -1.79
C ASP A 121 -0.74 35.86 -1.23
N ILE A 122 0.31 35.90 -2.07
CA ILE A 122 1.70 35.81 -1.60
C ILE A 122 2.15 37.23 -1.22
N GLY A 123 1.67 37.77 -0.13
CA GLY A 123 2.03 39.14 0.22
C GLY A 123 1.77 39.62 1.64
N ALA A 124 1.34 38.80 2.57
CA ALA A 124 1.17 39.25 3.95
C ALA A 124 1.67 38.23 4.97
N VAL A 125 2.83 38.47 5.56
CA VAL A 125 3.29 37.78 6.76
C VAL A 125 2.43 38.24 7.93
N ALA A 126 1.34 37.55 8.20
CA ALA A 126 0.59 37.74 9.43
C ALA A 126 1.02 36.69 10.45
N THR A 127 1.78 37.11 11.43
CA THR A 127 2.12 36.31 12.60
C THR A 127 0.85 36.17 13.45
N THR A 128 0.15 35.05 13.31
CA THR A 128 -0.92 34.70 14.24
C THR A 128 -0.45 33.55 15.10
N ALA A 129 -0.27 33.83 16.41
CA ALA A 129 0.04 32.82 17.41
C ALA A 129 -1.18 31.87 17.55
N THR A 130 -1.06 30.68 17.02
CA THR A 130 -2.03 29.61 17.22
C THR A 130 -1.67 28.86 18.49
N THR A 131 -2.55 28.91 19.47
CA THR A 131 -2.49 28.13 20.71
C THR A 131 -2.48 26.64 20.36
N ALA A 132 -1.34 26.00 20.54
CA ALA A 132 -1.21 24.55 20.35
C ALA A 132 -1.96 23.82 21.46
N THR A 133 -3.13 23.30 21.14
CA THR A 133 -3.77 22.27 21.98
C THR A 133 -2.97 20.99 21.80
N THR A 134 -2.25 20.59 22.85
CA THR A 134 -1.49 19.33 22.89
C THR A 134 -2.47 18.16 22.88
N THR A 135 -2.81 17.68 21.71
CA THR A 135 -3.51 16.41 21.54
C THR A 135 -2.45 15.31 21.51
N THR A 136 -2.48 14.41 22.48
CA THR A 136 -1.66 13.21 22.52
C THR A 136 -1.81 12.48 21.19
N PRO A 137 -0.71 12.09 20.49
CA PRO A 137 -0.84 11.38 19.24
C PRO A 137 -1.54 10.04 19.47
N ALA A 138 -2.73 9.89 18.90
CA ALA A 138 -3.42 8.61 18.84
C ALA A 138 -2.53 7.59 18.11
N THR A 139 -2.48 6.37 18.62
CA THR A 139 -1.76 5.26 18.00
C THR A 139 -2.24 5.14 16.53
N PRO A 140 -1.36 4.88 15.54
CA PRO A 140 -1.73 4.85 14.11
C PRO A 140 -2.87 3.89 13.74
N GLU A 141 -3.21 2.99 14.64
CA GLU A 141 -4.23 1.95 14.47
C GLU A 141 -5.67 2.48 14.61
N GLN A 142 -5.87 3.65 15.21
CA GLN A 142 -7.18 4.24 15.49
C GLN A 142 -7.50 5.49 14.65
N ALA A 143 -6.65 5.80 13.66
CA ALA A 143 -6.92 6.93 12.77
C ALA A 143 -8.13 6.63 11.88
N ASP A 144 -9.05 7.58 11.76
CA ASP A 144 -10.18 7.51 10.84
C ASP A 144 -9.71 7.17 9.44
N ILE A 145 -10.32 6.15 8.83
CA ILE A 145 -10.04 5.72 7.47
C ILE A 145 -10.88 6.61 6.54
N GLY A 146 -10.20 7.42 5.77
CA GLY A 146 -10.80 8.28 4.76
C GLY A 146 -11.10 7.53 3.44
N PRO A 147 -11.16 8.23 2.31
CA PRO A 147 -11.57 7.65 1.04
C PRO A 147 -10.60 6.58 0.52
N LEU A 148 -11.15 5.62 -0.22
CA LEU A 148 -10.39 4.68 -1.04
C LEU A 148 -9.79 5.44 -2.23
N LEU A 149 -8.47 5.39 -2.38
CA LEU A 149 -7.72 6.13 -3.40
C LEU A 149 -7.41 5.28 -4.63
N ALA A 150 -6.99 4.04 -4.37
CA ALA A 150 -6.70 3.08 -5.44
C ALA A 150 -6.95 1.66 -4.95
N GLU A 151 -7.31 0.79 -5.89
CA GLU A 151 -7.40 -0.65 -5.66
C GLU A 151 -6.74 -1.41 -6.80
N GLY A 152 -6.14 -2.56 -6.49
CA GLY A 152 -5.47 -3.38 -7.49
C GLY A 152 -5.59 -4.86 -7.23
N THR A 153 -5.62 -5.62 -8.32
CA THR A 153 -5.44 -7.08 -8.32
C THR A 153 -4.07 -7.38 -8.89
N ILE A 154 -3.25 -8.07 -8.13
CA ILE A 154 -1.87 -8.38 -8.48
C ILE A 154 -1.67 -9.89 -8.49
N ARG A 155 -1.27 -10.42 -9.65
CA ARG A 155 -0.89 -11.82 -9.80
C ARG A 155 0.63 -11.94 -9.76
N ILE A 156 1.12 -12.78 -8.86
CA ILE A 156 2.53 -12.97 -8.58
C ILE A 156 2.89 -14.41 -8.91
N GLY A 157 4.00 -14.62 -9.60
CA GLY A 157 4.58 -15.93 -9.86
C GLY A 157 5.78 -16.18 -8.97
N CYS A 158 5.96 -17.43 -8.54
CA CYS A 158 7.20 -17.92 -7.97
C CYS A 158 8.07 -18.45 -9.10
N VAL A 159 9.31 -17.97 -9.17
CA VAL A 159 10.26 -18.36 -10.21
C VAL A 159 11.63 -18.71 -9.60
N ASP A 160 12.37 -19.56 -10.27
CA ASP A 160 13.78 -19.81 -9.98
C ASP A 160 14.61 -18.54 -10.26
N ALA A 161 15.43 -18.13 -9.31
CA ALA A 161 16.17 -16.86 -9.34
C ALA A 161 17.24 -16.79 -10.43
N GLY A 162 17.76 -17.94 -10.89
CA GLY A 162 18.79 -18.01 -11.92
C GLY A 162 18.23 -18.07 -13.34
N THR A 163 17.15 -18.85 -13.51
CA THR A 163 16.58 -19.16 -14.85
C THR A 163 15.31 -18.37 -15.17
N LEU A 164 14.70 -17.74 -14.16
CA LEU A 164 13.41 -17.06 -14.22
C LEU A 164 12.25 -17.96 -14.67
N ARG A 165 12.42 -19.27 -14.61
CA ARG A 165 11.35 -20.23 -14.96
C ARG A 165 10.41 -20.42 -13.78
N PRO A 166 9.10 -20.57 -14.03
CA PRO A 166 8.13 -20.87 -12.98
C PRO A 166 8.55 -22.08 -12.14
N CYS A 167 8.50 -21.95 -10.83
CA CYS A 167 8.76 -23.01 -9.89
C CYS A 167 7.70 -23.05 -8.78
N ARG A 168 7.73 -24.09 -7.96
CA ARG A 168 6.78 -24.22 -6.86
C ARG A 168 7.16 -23.27 -5.73
N ILE A 169 6.14 -22.67 -5.12
CA ILE A 169 6.29 -21.95 -3.85
C ILE A 169 6.69 -22.98 -2.79
N PRO A 170 7.76 -22.76 -2.00
CA PRO A 170 8.15 -23.64 -0.93
C PRO A 170 7.02 -23.92 0.06
N ASN A 171 6.92 -25.16 0.53
CA ASN A 171 5.80 -25.58 1.39
C ASN A 171 5.70 -24.76 2.69
N HIS A 172 6.84 -24.41 3.31
CA HIS A 172 6.85 -23.58 4.51
C HIS A 172 6.34 -22.16 4.24
N VAL A 173 6.63 -21.61 3.05
CA VAL A 173 6.09 -20.30 2.63
C VAL A 173 4.58 -20.42 2.42
N LEU A 174 4.09 -21.44 1.71
CA LEU A 174 2.65 -21.66 1.56
C LEU A 174 1.94 -21.78 2.90
N ALA A 175 2.53 -22.50 3.85
CA ALA A 175 1.98 -22.65 5.20
C ALA A 175 1.94 -21.31 5.96
N ALA A 176 2.94 -20.44 5.79
CA ALA A 176 2.99 -19.13 6.41
C ALA A 176 1.97 -18.13 5.81
N LEU A 177 1.51 -18.38 4.58
CA LEU A 177 0.57 -17.50 3.88
C LEU A 177 -0.91 -17.89 4.05
N GLN A 178 -1.18 -19.05 4.65
CA GLN A 178 -2.53 -19.53 5.02
C GLN A 178 -2.97 -18.95 6.36
#